data_6d2d3a8f98e05d12431a72697ea2f7df
#
_entry.id   6d2d3a8f98e05d12431a72697ea2f7df
#
_cell.length_a   1.000
_cell.length_b   1.000
_cell.length_c   1.000
_cell.angle_alpha   90.00
_cell.angle_beta   90.00
_cell.angle_gamma   90.00
#
_symmetry.space_group_name_H-M   'P 1'
#
loop_
_entity.id
_entity.type
_entity.pdbx_description
1 polymer ?
#
loop_
_entity_poly.entity_id
_entity_poly.type
_entity_poly.pdbx_seq_one_letter_code
_entity_poly.pdbx_strand_id
1 'polypeptide(L)'
;MNSGNEIHQHKKNNKKTLIKPQKEPFTNSFVIVFENESDFDTINLTAYALWKTKFWHQFLKGSVIPFLSLQDIRKEFSMKVNQEIKDHEQHVKSVQALQLLEQSEKRFHENLNLINDMRRVILHRYCNR
;
A
#
# COMPACT_ATOMS: atom_id res chain seq x y z
N MET A 1 -1.06 14.97 -23.09
CA MET A 1 -0.53 13.70 -23.58
C MET A 1 -0.80 12.60 -22.57
N ASN A 2 -1.43 11.56 -23.01
CA ASN A 2 -1.68 10.44 -22.14
C ASN A 2 -0.35 9.76 -21.82
N SER A 3 0.06 9.86 -20.58
CA SER A 3 1.02 8.90 -20.08
C SER A 3 0.41 7.52 -20.25
N GLY A 4 1.17 6.54 -20.75
CA GLY A 4 0.69 5.18 -21.00
C GLY A 4 0.28 4.41 -19.75
N ASN A 5 -0.14 5.11 -18.70
CA ASN A 5 -0.58 4.50 -17.47
C ASN A 5 -2.09 4.25 -17.54
N GLU A 6 -2.45 3.00 -17.64
CA GLU A 6 -3.84 2.57 -17.68
C GLU A 6 -4.21 1.76 -16.46
N ILE A 7 -5.45 1.93 -15.98
CA ILE A 7 -6.00 1.17 -14.87
C ILE A 7 -7.08 0.25 -15.42
N HIS A 8 -6.90 -1.05 -15.23
CA HIS A 8 -7.84 -2.07 -15.64
C HIS A 8 -8.41 -2.80 -14.43
N GLN A 9 -9.65 -3.24 -14.53
CA GLN A 9 -10.25 -4.10 -13.52
C GLN A 9 -10.06 -5.56 -13.89
N HIS A 10 -9.37 -6.30 -13.02
CA HIS A 10 -9.23 -7.73 -13.15
C HIS A 10 -10.40 -8.43 -12.45
N LYS A 11 -11.29 -9.05 -13.22
CA LYS A 11 -12.48 -9.75 -12.71
C LYS A 11 -12.24 -11.25 -12.64
N LYS A 12 -12.20 -11.78 -11.43
CA LYS A 12 -12.48 -13.19 -11.12
C LYS A 12 -13.35 -13.23 -9.87
N ASN A 13 -14.32 -14.13 -9.84
CA ASN A 13 -15.33 -14.22 -8.77
C ASN A 13 -14.72 -14.38 -7.39
N ASN A 14 -14.80 -13.40 -6.52
CA ASN A 14 -14.85 -13.53 -5.06
C ASN A 14 -14.85 -12.18 -4.32
N LYS A 15 -15.08 -12.22 -3.01
CA LYS A 15 -15.30 -11.08 -2.11
C LYS A 15 -14.23 -9.98 -2.25
N LYS A 16 -14.70 -8.75 -2.43
CA LYS A 16 -13.85 -7.56 -2.53
C LYS A 16 -13.48 -7.07 -1.13
N THR A 17 -12.21 -7.16 -0.81
CA THR A 17 -11.61 -6.42 0.30
C THR A 17 -10.60 -5.44 -0.24
N LEU A 18 -10.59 -4.22 0.31
CA LEU A 18 -9.55 -3.25 -0.01
C LEU A 18 -8.27 -3.67 0.70
N ILE A 19 -7.37 -4.30 -0.02
CA ILE A 19 -6.09 -4.74 0.51
C ILE A 19 -4.93 -3.89 0.00
N LYS A 20 -3.79 -4.03 0.65
CA LYS A 20 -2.54 -3.36 0.29
C LYS A 20 -2.18 -3.59 -1.18
N PRO A 21 -1.67 -2.57 -1.90
CA PRO A 21 -1.16 -2.74 -3.25
C PRO A 21 -0.10 -3.85 -3.33
N GLN A 22 -0.19 -4.68 -4.35
CA GLN A 22 0.68 -5.83 -4.58
C GLN A 22 1.19 -5.85 -6.02
N LYS A 23 2.33 -6.51 -6.24
CA LYS A 23 2.91 -6.63 -7.57
C LYS A 23 2.10 -7.57 -8.47
N GLU A 24 1.57 -8.65 -7.91
CA GLU A 24 0.84 -9.66 -8.67
C GLU A 24 -0.67 -9.41 -8.63
N PRO A 25 -1.36 -9.54 -9.76
CA PRO A 25 -2.81 -9.43 -9.80
C PRO A 25 -3.47 -10.57 -9.01
N PHE A 26 -4.54 -10.24 -8.33
CA PHE A 26 -5.37 -11.23 -7.65
C PHE A 26 -6.84 -11.03 -8.02
N THR A 27 -7.67 -11.95 -7.62
CA THR A 27 -9.11 -11.95 -7.94
C THR A 27 -9.79 -10.65 -7.50
N ASN A 28 -10.54 -10.02 -8.41
CA ASN A 28 -11.23 -8.75 -8.19
C ASN A 28 -10.30 -7.58 -7.81
N SER A 29 -9.14 -7.54 -8.42
CA SER A 29 -8.20 -6.44 -8.26
C SER A 29 -8.29 -5.43 -9.40
N PHE A 30 -7.82 -4.22 -9.15
CA PHE A 30 -7.51 -3.27 -10.20
C PHE A 30 -6.04 -3.40 -10.57
N VAL A 31 -5.75 -3.44 -11.86
CA VAL A 31 -4.38 -3.53 -12.36
C VAL A 31 -3.99 -2.17 -12.95
N ILE A 32 -2.85 -1.67 -12.50
CA ILE A 32 -2.27 -0.43 -13.00
C ILE A 32 -1.14 -0.80 -13.96
N VAL A 33 -1.27 -0.39 -15.21
CA VAL A 33 -0.25 -0.59 -16.24
C VAL A 33 0.45 0.74 -16.50
N PHE A 34 1.77 0.74 -16.52
CA PHE A 34 2.58 1.92 -16.78
C PHE A 34 3.73 1.58 -17.74
N GLU A 35 4.18 2.58 -18.51
CA GLU A 35 5.21 2.40 -19.52
C GLU A 35 6.63 2.59 -18.98
N ASN A 36 6.81 3.51 -18.06
CA ASN A 36 8.12 3.90 -17.55
C ASN A 36 8.39 3.31 -16.18
N GLU A 37 9.44 2.53 -16.03
CA GLU A 37 9.86 2.01 -14.72
C GLU A 37 10.20 3.11 -13.71
N SER A 38 10.63 4.29 -14.18
CA SER A 38 10.90 5.44 -13.33
C SER A 38 9.66 5.94 -12.59
N ASP A 39 8.47 5.70 -13.11
CA ASP A 39 7.21 6.09 -12.48
C ASP A 39 6.72 5.07 -11.44
N PHE A 40 7.31 3.89 -11.40
CA PHE A 40 6.88 2.80 -10.51
C PHE A 40 6.84 3.23 -9.04
N ASP A 41 7.90 3.85 -8.56
CA ASP A 41 7.99 4.24 -7.15
C ASP A 41 6.92 5.27 -6.79
N THR A 42 6.68 6.25 -7.66
CA THR A 42 5.63 7.26 -7.48
C THR A 42 4.26 6.62 -7.47
N ILE A 43 3.98 5.76 -8.43
CA ILE A 43 2.69 5.06 -8.56
C ILE A 43 2.45 4.14 -7.37
N ASN A 44 3.45 3.36 -7.00
CA ASN A 44 3.34 2.42 -5.90
C ASN A 44 3.15 3.13 -4.55
N LEU A 45 3.90 4.20 -4.30
CA LEU A 45 3.76 4.98 -3.07
C LEU A 45 2.41 5.67 -3.00
N THR A 46 1.94 6.25 -4.10
CA THR A 46 0.61 6.87 -4.17
C THR A 46 -0.48 5.84 -3.89
N ALA A 47 -0.41 4.68 -4.51
CA ALA A 47 -1.36 3.60 -4.27
C ALA A 47 -1.36 3.13 -2.81
N TYR A 48 -0.17 2.98 -2.23
CA TYR A 48 -0.01 2.60 -0.83
C TYR A 48 -0.60 3.66 0.11
N ALA A 49 -0.28 4.94 -0.12
CA ALA A 49 -0.77 6.04 0.71
C ALA A 49 -2.30 6.14 0.68
N LEU A 50 -2.91 6.01 -0.49
CA LEU A 50 -4.36 6.04 -0.65
C LEU A 50 -5.04 4.83 0.04
N TRP A 51 -4.39 3.68 0.00
CA TRP A 51 -4.87 2.52 0.74
C TRP A 51 -4.75 2.72 2.25
N LYS A 52 -3.59 3.13 2.73
CA LYS A 52 -3.29 3.28 4.16
C LYS A 52 -4.17 4.33 4.85
N THR A 53 -4.48 5.42 4.15
CA THR A 53 -5.34 6.49 4.66
C THR A 53 -6.83 6.21 4.50
N LYS A 54 -7.18 5.05 3.96
CA LYS A 54 -8.57 4.67 3.67
C LYS A 54 -9.29 5.66 2.74
N PHE A 55 -8.53 6.29 1.85
CA PHE A 55 -9.04 7.28 0.89
C PHE A 55 -10.21 6.73 0.06
N TRP A 56 -10.11 5.48 -0.39
CA TRP A 56 -11.11 4.87 -1.25
C TRP A 56 -12.46 4.58 -0.57
N HIS A 57 -12.51 4.61 0.75
CA HIS A 57 -13.75 4.31 1.48
C HIS A 57 -14.87 5.30 1.15
N GLN A 58 -14.55 6.57 0.86
CA GLN A 58 -15.53 7.58 0.47
C GLN A 58 -16.19 7.31 -0.88
N PHE A 59 -15.58 6.49 -1.73
CA PHE A 59 -16.08 6.15 -3.07
C PHE A 59 -16.74 4.78 -3.12
N LEU A 60 -16.81 4.06 -2.01
CA LEU A 60 -17.48 2.76 -1.96
C LEU A 60 -18.96 2.90 -2.23
N LYS A 61 -19.45 2.06 -3.14
CA LYS A 61 -20.86 1.99 -3.54
C LYS A 61 -21.43 0.63 -3.19
N GLY A 62 -22.75 0.56 -3.04
CA GLY A 62 -23.44 -0.67 -2.71
C GLY A 62 -23.76 -0.79 -1.23
N SER A 63 -24.97 -1.28 -0.92
CA SER A 63 -25.48 -1.40 0.46
C SER A 63 -25.16 -2.73 1.13
N VAL A 64 -25.00 -3.80 0.35
CA VAL A 64 -24.76 -5.16 0.85
C VAL A 64 -23.29 -5.54 0.67
N ILE A 65 -22.76 -5.38 -0.54
CA ILE A 65 -21.35 -5.65 -0.85
C ILE A 65 -20.74 -4.35 -1.38
N PRO A 66 -19.94 -3.64 -0.59
CA PRO A 66 -19.29 -2.42 -1.06
C PRO A 66 -18.34 -2.71 -2.22
N PHE A 67 -18.35 -1.84 -3.22
CA PHE A 67 -17.45 -1.93 -4.37
C PHE A 67 -16.94 -0.55 -4.80
N LEU A 68 -15.78 -0.54 -5.45
CA LEU A 68 -15.23 0.64 -6.12
C LEU A 68 -15.50 0.56 -7.62
N SER A 69 -15.92 1.66 -8.22
CA SER A 69 -16.05 1.73 -9.67
C SER A 69 -14.71 1.98 -10.32
N LEU A 70 -14.47 1.34 -11.48
CA LEU A 70 -13.27 1.57 -12.27
C LEU A 70 -13.11 3.03 -12.66
N GLN A 71 -14.22 3.72 -12.93
CA GLN A 71 -14.26 5.11 -13.32
C GLN A 71 -13.74 6.04 -12.21
N ASP A 72 -14.17 5.82 -10.96
CA ASP A 72 -13.70 6.58 -9.82
C ASP A 72 -12.20 6.36 -9.57
N ILE A 73 -11.75 5.13 -9.66
CA ILE A 73 -10.32 4.80 -9.49
C ILE A 73 -9.48 5.47 -10.57
N ARG A 74 -9.87 5.37 -11.83
CA ARG A 74 -9.15 6.01 -12.94
C ARG A 74 -9.01 7.50 -12.71
N LYS A 75 -10.12 8.18 -12.41
CA LYS A 75 -10.15 9.62 -12.22
C LYS A 75 -9.29 10.05 -11.03
N GLU A 76 -9.58 9.52 -9.87
CA GLU A 76 -8.95 9.97 -8.63
C GLU A 76 -7.49 9.56 -8.54
N PHE A 77 -7.17 8.33 -8.93
CA PHE A 77 -5.80 7.84 -8.92
C PHE A 77 -4.90 8.60 -9.91
N SER A 78 -5.38 8.81 -11.13
CA SER A 78 -4.63 9.57 -12.13
C SER A 78 -4.37 11.00 -11.68
N MET A 79 -5.34 11.63 -11.04
CA MET A 79 -5.19 12.98 -10.50
C MET A 79 -4.15 13.02 -9.38
N LYS A 80 -4.17 12.07 -8.48
CA LYS A 80 -3.20 11.97 -7.37
C LYS A 80 -1.78 11.72 -7.87
N VAL A 81 -1.61 10.78 -8.80
CA VAL A 81 -0.30 10.50 -9.41
C VAL A 81 0.25 11.73 -10.12
N ASN A 82 -0.58 12.43 -10.88
CA ASN A 82 -0.15 13.66 -11.57
C ASN A 82 0.25 14.77 -10.60
N GLN A 83 -0.41 14.90 -9.46
CA GLN A 83 0.00 15.83 -8.41
C GLN A 83 1.38 15.49 -7.85
N GLU A 84 1.63 14.21 -7.57
CA GLU A 84 2.93 13.75 -7.06
C GLU A 84 4.05 13.95 -8.09
N ILE A 85 3.77 13.75 -9.37
CA ILE A 85 4.75 13.99 -10.44
C ILE A 85 5.09 15.50 -10.54
N LYS A 86 4.10 16.38 -10.38
CA LYS A 86 4.33 17.82 -10.40
C LYS A 86 5.13 18.31 -9.22
N ASP A 87 4.90 17.74 -8.04
CA ASP A 87 5.62 18.08 -6.81
C ASP A 87 6.66 17.03 -6.47
N HIS A 88 7.55 16.78 -7.40
CA HIS A 88 8.58 15.75 -7.28
C HIS A 88 9.48 15.93 -6.05
N GLU A 89 9.83 17.14 -5.68
CA GLU A 89 10.67 17.40 -4.50
C GLU A 89 9.99 16.95 -3.22
N GLN A 90 8.73 17.28 -3.05
CA GLN A 90 7.95 16.86 -1.89
C GLN A 90 7.76 15.33 -1.86
N HIS A 91 7.56 14.74 -3.03
CA HIS A 91 7.47 13.30 -3.18
C HIS A 91 8.75 12.60 -2.70
N VAL A 92 9.91 13.06 -3.15
CA VAL A 92 11.22 12.51 -2.74
C VAL A 92 11.41 12.62 -1.23
N LYS A 93 11.08 13.75 -0.62
CA LYS A 93 11.14 13.93 0.84
C LYS A 93 10.23 12.94 1.56
N SER A 94 9.02 12.72 1.06
CA SER A 94 8.08 11.78 1.63
C SER A 94 8.59 10.34 1.55
N VAL A 95 9.16 9.93 0.42
CA VAL A 95 9.79 8.62 0.25
C VAL A 95 10.91 8.39 1.25
N GLN A 96 11.80 9.36 1.39
CA GLN A 96 12.93 9.29 2.33
C GLN A 96 12.44 9.17 3.78
N ALA A 97 11.45 9.97 4.16
CA ALA A 97 10.87 9.93 5.50
C ALA A 97 10.23 8.57 5.80
N LEU A 98 9.48 8.01 4.86
CA LEU A 98 8.87 6.69 5.00
C LEU A 98 9.91 5.58 5.12
N GLN A 99 10.98 5.62 4.34
CA GLN A 99 12.07 4.66 4.44
C GLN A 99 12.74 4.68 5.82
N LEU A 100 12.96 5.87 6.38
CA LEU A 100 13.51 6.01 7.74
C LEU A 100 12.56 5.44 8.80
N LEU A 101 11.26 5.69 8.66
CA LEU A 101 10.25 5.15 9.56
C LEU A 101 10.18 3.62 9.49
N GLU A 102 10.25 3.04 8.29
CA GLU A 102 10.28 1.59 8.10
C GLU A 102 11.51 0.94 8.74
N GLN A 103 12.67 1.58 8.59
CA GLN A 103 13.90 1.12 9.24
C GLN A 103 13.78 1.16 10.77
N SER A 104 13.22 2.22 11.31
CA SER A 104 12.97 2.37 12.75
C SER A 104 12.00 1.31 13.25
N GLU A 105 10.91 1.09 12.54
CA GLU A 105 9.93 0.05 12.86
C GLU A 105 10.57 -1.33 12.91
N LYS A 106 11.41 -1.67 11.92
CA LYS A 106 12.15 -2.93 11.88
C LYS A 106 13.03 -3.10 13.11
N ARG A 107 13.77 -2.06 13.52
CA ARG A 107 14.62 -2.08 14.72
C ARG A 107 13.79 -2.31 15.98
N PHE A 108 12.65 -1.66 16.11
CA PHE A 108 11.75 -1.84 17.26
C PHE A 108 11.22 -3.27 17.33
N HIS A 109 10.84 -3.87 16.20
CA HIS A 109 10.42 -5.27 16.16
C HIS A 109 11.54 -6.22 16.55
N GLU A 110 12.76 -6.00 16.07
CA GLU A 110 13.94 -6.79 16.47
C GLU A 110 14.21 -6.67 17.97
N ASN A 111 14.12 -5.46 18.54
CA ASN A 111 14.28 -5.23 19.97
C ASN A 111 13.18 -5.92 20.80
N LEU A 112 11.93 -5.89 20.35
CA LEU A 112 10.85 -6.61 21.01
C LEU A 112 11.08 -8.12 20.99
N ASN A 113 11.56 -8.68 19.91
CA ASN A 113 11.90 -10.09 19.80
C ASN A 113 13.04 -10.47 20.78
N LEU A 114 14.08 -9.63 20.87
CA LEU A 114 15.17 -9.83 21.82
C LEU A 114 14.68 -9.80 23.26
N ILE A 115 13.81 -8.85 23.62
CA ILE A 115 13.21 -8.75 24.95
C ILE A 115 12.40 -10.02 25.26
N ASN A 116 11.61 -10.48 24.32
CA ASN A 116 10.82 -11.71 24.49
C ASN A 116 11.70 -12.94 24.67
N ASP A 117 12.79 -13.05 23.90
CA ASP A 117 13.74 -14.15 24.02
C ASP A 117 14.46 -14.14 25.37
N MET A 118 14.91 -12.97 25.81
CA MET A 118 15.53 -12.81 27.14
C MET A 118 14.56 -13.19 28.26
N ARG A 119 13.32 -12.74 28.17
CA ARG A 119 12.26 -13.09 29.11
C ARG A 119 12.03 -14.60 29.17
N ARG A 120 11.97 -15.22 27.99
CA ARG A 120 11.80 -16.68 27.87
C ARG A 120 12.94 -17.44 28.56
N VAL A 121 14.19 -17.04 28.34
CA VAL A 121 15.34 -17.65 28.96
C VAL A 121 15.28 -17.56 30.50
N ILE A 122 14.94 -16.38 31.02
CA ILE A 122 14.81 -16.17 32.47
C ILE A 122 13.69 -17.04 33.04
N LEU A 123 12.53 -17.07 32.41
CA LEU A 123 11.37 -17.84 32.89
C LEU A 123 11.61 -19.36 32.78
N HIS A 124 12.34 -19.82 31.76
CA HIS A 124 12.64 -21.21 31.57
C HIS A 124 13.48 -21.80 32.73
N ARG A 125 14.30 -20.97 33.35
CA ARG A 125 15.05 -21.35 34.56
C ARG A 125 14.16 -21.88 35.70
N TYR A 126 12.94 -21.31 35.84
CA TYR A 126 12.00 -21.74 36.88
C TYR A 126 11.28 -23.04 36.54
N CYS A 127 11.19 -23.38 35.26
CA CYS A 127 10.52 -24.60 34.80
C CYS A 127 11.41 -25.86 34.94
N ASN A 128 12.73 -25.70 34.99
CA ASN A 128 13.72 -26.80 34.99
C ASN A 128 14.29 -27.11 36.37
N ARG A 129 13.59 -26.72 37.41
CA ARG A 129 14.00 -27.09 38.79
C ARG A 129 13.40 -28.41 39.23
#